data_1267f2a2c35dc512d6d225dace50f352
#
_entry.id   1267f2a2c35dc512d6d225dace50f352
#
_cell.length_a   1.000
_cell.length_b   1.000
_cell.length_c   1.000
_cell.angle_alpha   90.00
_cell.angle_beta   90.00
_cell.angle_gamma   90.00
#
_symmetry.space_group_name_H-M   'P 1'
#
loop_
_entity.id
_entity.type
_entity.pdbx_description
1 polymer ?
#
loop_
_entity_poly.entity_id
_entity_poly.type
_entity_poly.pdbx_seq_one_letter_code
_entity_poly.pdbx_strand_id
1 'polypeptide(L)'
;MSPFDRAVLAERSMAVERHLRRVADRLPRSVEELQPATDASDAVILHLWQATQIVIDLATAACLHLNLGTPSTYADAFRRLGAAGIVDGPLAARLVRAAGFRNVVAHAYDTLDMRRVHDAAANGPPDLRGFLAVLRDRLPPEAA
;
A
#
# COMPACT_ATOMS: atom_id res chain seq x y z
N MET A 1 -18.16 -8.79 -6.84
CA MET A 1 -17.35 -9.64 -5.94
C MET A 1 -16.78 -8.80 -4.81
N SER A 2 -16.88 -9.30 -3.60
CA SER A 2 -16.36 -8.60 -2.42
C SER A 2 -14.84 -8.74 -2.34
N PRO A 3 -14.09 -7.71 -1.88
CA PRO A 3 -12.66 -7.86 -1.56
C PRO A 3 -12.41 -8.85 -0.42
N PHE A 4 -13.47 -9.28 0.26
CA PHE A 4 -13.43 -10.37 1.23
C PHE A 4 -13.70 -11.74 0.61
N ASP A 5 -13.88 -11.80 -0.70
CA ASP A 5 -13.80 -13.04 -1.44
C ASP A 5 -12.32 -13.45 -1.52
N ARG A 6 -12.06 -14.70 -1.16
CA ARG A 6 -10.69 -15.23 -1.11
C ARG A 6 -9.99 -15.16 -2.47
N ALA A 7 -10.72 -15.40 -3.56
CA ALA A 7 -10.16 -15.33 -4.90
C ALA A 7 -9.79 -13.88 -5.29
N VAL A 8 -10.63 -12.92 -4.95
CA VAL A 8 -10.36 -11.49 -5.23
C VAL A 8 -9.15 -11.03 -4.43
N LEU A 9 -9.09 -11.35 -3.15
CA LEU A 9 -7.95 -10.97 -2.32
C LEU A 9 -6.64 -11.61 -2.83
N ALA A 10 -6.68 -12.87 -3.24
CA ALA A 10 -5.51 -13.55 -3.79
C ALA A 10 -5.03 -12.86 -5.08
N GLU A 11 -5.94 -12.52 -5.98
CA GLU A 11 -5.62 -11.80 -7.21
C GLU A 11 -4.99 -10.44 -6.94
N ARG A 12 -5.59 -9.66 -6.02
CA ARG A 12 -5.07 -8.34 -5.65
C ARG A 12 -3.70 -8.45 -4.97
N SER A 13 -3.52 -9.44 -4.10
CA SER A 13 -2.24 -9.68 -3.44
C SER A 13 -1.14 -10.02 -4.45
N MET A 14 -1.46 -10.83 -5.47
CA MET A 14 -0.52 -11.15 -6.55
C MET A 14 -0.15 -9.90 -7.35
N ALA A 15 -1.11 -9.01 -7.61
CA ALA A 15 -0.83 -7.76 -8.30
C ALA A 15 0.10 -6.87 -7.48
N VAL A 16 -0.13 -6.74 -6.17
CA VAL A 16 0.76 -6.00 -5.27
C VAL A 16 2.17 -6.60 -5.33
N GLU A 17 2.30 -7.91 -5.24
CA GLU A 17 3.62 -8.57 -5.29
C GLU A 17 4.35 -8.32 -6.61
N ARG A 18 3.64 -8.34 -7.74
CA ARG A 18 4.26 -8.01 -9.03
C ARG A 18 4.82 -6.60 -9.03
N HIS A 19 4.07 -5.63 -8.54
CA HIS A 19 4.54 -4.25 -8.47
C HIS A 19 5.71 -4.09 -7.50
N LEU A 20 5.64 -4.70 -6.32
CA LEU A 20 6.70 -4.61 -5.33
C LEU A 20 8.00 -5.28 -5.81
N ARG A 21 7.89 -6.36 -6.58
CA ARG A 21 9.06 -7.00 -7.19
C ARG A 21 9.75 -6.04 -8.17
N ARG A 22 8.98 -5.32 -8.97
CA ARG A 22 9.52 -4.34 -9.90
C ARG A 22 10.16 -3.15 -9.19
N VAL A 23 9.61 -2.74 -8.06
CA VAL A 23 10.25 -1.74 -7.19
C VAL A 23 11.63 -2.26 -6.74
N ALA A 24 11.67 -3.47 -6.19
CA ALA A 24 12.92 -4.06 -5.70
C ALA A 24 13.96 -4.21 -6.81
N ASP A 25 13.54 -4.59 -8.02
CA ASP A 25 14.45 -4.78 -9.15
C ASP A 25 15.12 -3.49 -9.60
N ARG A 26 14.47 -2.35 -9.39
CA ARG A 26 14.96 -1.06 -9.90
C ARG A 26 15.50 -0.14 -8.81
N LEU A 27 15.21 -0.41 -7.56
CA LEU A 27 15.63 0.45 -6.45
C LEU A 27 17.13 0.27 -6.19
N PRO A 28 17.95 1.33 -6.33
CA PRO A 28 19.36 1.23 -5.96
C PRO A 28 19.53 1.16 -4.45
N ARG A 29 20.69 0.69 -4.00
CA ARG A 29 20.99 0.54 -2.57
C ARG A 29 21.08 1.87 -1.84
N SER A 30 21.64 2.88 -2.49
CA SER A 30 21.80 4.19 -1.88
C SER A 30 20.87 5.21 -2.50
N VAL A 31 20.47 6.17 -1.69
CA VAL A 31 19.62 7.28 -2.10
C VAL A 31 20.28 8.12 -3.20
N GLU A 32 21.60 8.28 -3.13
CA GLU A 32 22.35 9.10 -4.08
C GLU A 32 22.32 8.53 -5.50
N GLU A 33 22.13 7.21 -5.63
CA GLU A 33 22.02 6.54 -6.92
C GLU A 33 20.63 6.65 -7.54
N LEU A 34 19.63 7.05 -6.77
CA LEU A 34 18.25 7.24 -7.26
C LEU A 34 18.11 8.67 -7.77
N GLN A 35 18.39 8.86 -9.04
CA GLN A 35 18.34 10.18 -9.68
C GLN A 35 16.91 10.48 -10.17
N PRO A 36 16.45 11.75 -10.06
CA PRO A 36 15.13 12.12 -10.54
C PRO A 36 15.04 12.03 -12.07
N ALA A 37 13.83 11.78 -12.57
CA ALA A 37 13.51 11.78 -14.00
C ALA A 37 14.30 10.75 -14.82
N THR A 38 14.65 9.61 -14.21
CA THR A 38 15.26 8.47 -14.89
C THR A 38 14.27 7.33 -15.06
N ASP A 39 14.57 6.39 -15.94
CA ASP A 39 13.72 5.20 -16.10
C ASP A 39 13.60 4.44 -14.78
N ALA A 40 14.69 4.34 -14.02
CA ALA A 40 14.66 3.63 -12.73
C ALA A 40 13.76 4.34 -11.72
N SER A 41 13.89 5.67 -11.56
CA SER A 41 13.06 6.40 -10.60
C SER A 41 11.59 6.41 -11.02
N ASP A 42 11.30 6.58 -12.30
CA ASP A 42 9.93 6.54 -12.81
C ASP A 42 9.30 5.17 -12.58
N ALA A 43 10.03 4.08 -12.80
CA ALA A 43 9.54 2.74 -12.57
C ALA A 43 9.28 2.47 -11.08
N VAL A 44 10.20 2.88 -10.21
CA VAL A 44 10.04 2.72 -8.76
C VAL A 44 8.79 3.47 -8.29
N ILE A 45 8.65 4.72 -8.69
CA ILE A 45 7.51 5.55 -8.28
C ILE A 45 6.19 4.96 -8.78
N LEU A 46 6.12 4.58 -10.07
CA LEU A 46 4.92 4.04 -10.67
C LEU A 46 4.47 2.76 -9.96
N HIS A 47 5.37 1.81 -9.80
CA HIS A 47 5.01 0.51 -9.23
C HIS A 47 4.70 0.60 -7.74
N LEU A 48 5.40 1.44 -7.00
CA LEU A 48 5.08 1.68 -5.59
C LEU A 48 3.72 2.36 -5.45
N TRP A 49 3.42 3.33 -6.31
CA TRP A 49 2.14 4.02 -6.35
C TRP A 49 0.99 3.04 -6.61
N GLN A 50 1.16 2.16 -7.59
CA GLN A 50 0.13 1.18 -7.93
C GLN A 50 -0.08 0.16 -6.82
N ALA A 51 0.98 -0.37 -6.23
CA ALA A 51 0.86 -1.29 -5.10
C ALA A 51 0.14 -0.64 -3.91
N THR A 52 0.49 0.60 -3.60
CA THR A 52 -0.13 1.35 -2.51
C THR A 52 -1.62 1.61 -2.79
N GLN A 53 -1.96 1.95 -4.04
CA GLN A 53 -3.36 2.20 -4.41
C GLN A 53 -4.23 0.94 -4.26
N ILE A 54 -3.72 -0.22 -4.63
CA ILE A 54 -4.45 -1.48 -4.44
C ILE A 54 -4.75 -1.70 -2.95
N VAL A 55 -3.75 -1.50 -2.11
CA VAL A 55 -3.90 -1.66 -0.65
C VAL A 55 -4.90 -0.64 -0.10
N ILE A 56 -4.86 0.61 -0.55
CA ILE A 56 -5.82 1.66 -0.17
C ILE A 56 -7.24 1.24 -0.54
N ASP A 57 -7.44 0.75 -1.76
CA ASP A 57 -8.76 0.33 -2.22
C ASP A 57 -9.30 -0.83 -1.39
N LEU A 58 -8.45 -1.77 -1.03
CA LEU A 58 -8.82 -2.87 -0.14
C LEU A 58 -9.17 -2.36 1.26
N ALA A 59 -8.44 -1.38 1.78
CA ALA A 59 -8.72 -0.79 3.09
C ALA A 59 -10.08 -0.09 3.11
N THR A 60 -10.40 0.66 2.06
CA THR A 60 -11.70 1.33 1.93
C THR A 60 -12.83 0.30 1.91
N ALA A 61 -12.68 -0.73 1.11
CA ALA A 61 -13.66 -1.81 1.03
C ALA A 61 -13.80 -2.55 2.35
N ALA A 62 -12.71 -2.75 3.08
CA ALA A 62 -12.73 -3.37 4.41
C ALA A 62 -13.56 -2.55 5.40
N CYS A 63 -13.39 -1.22 5.39
CA CYS A 63 -14.19 -0.34 6.25
C CYS A 63 -15.69 -0.50 5.98
N LEU A 64 -16.07 -0.55 4.71
CA LEU A 64 -17.49 -0.73 4.34
C LEU A 64 -18.00 -2.10 4.74
N HIS A 65 -17.25 -3.15 4.48
CA HIS A 65 -17.64 -4.52 4.81
C HIS A 65 -17.78 -4.74 6.31
N LEU A 66 -16.91 -4.13 7.11
CA LEU A 66 -16.90 -4.27 8.56
C LEU A 66 -17.77 -3.23 9.28
N ASN A 67 -18.56 -2.45 8.53
CA ASN A 67 -19.45 -1.42 9.08
C ASN A 67 -18.71 -0.36 9.91
N LEU A 68 -17.53 0.03 9.47
CA LEU A 68 -16.74 1.08 10.13
C LEU A 68 -17.02 2.47 9.55
N GLY A 69 -17.99 2.57 8.64
CA GLY A 69 -18.35 3.82 7.97
C GLY A 69 -17.55 4.03 6.70
N THR A 70 -17.96 5.04 5.93
CA THR A 70 -17.27 5.43 4.69
C THR A 70 -16.07 6.31 5.04
N PRO A 71 -14.85 5.91 4.69
CA PRO A 71 -13.69 6.76 4.94
C PRO A 71 -13.77 8.09 4.19
N SER A 72 -13.39 9.18 4.85
CA SER A 72 -13.38 10.51 4.26
C SER A 72 -12.13 10.76 3.40
N THR A 73 -11.04 10.05 3.70
CA THR A 73 -9.77 10.11 2.97
C THR A 73 -9.15 8.71 2.93
N TYR A 74 -8.11 8.54 2.13
CA TYR A 74 -7.37 7.28 2.11
C TYR A 74 -6.72 6.98 3.47
N ALA A 75 -6.14 8.00 4.11
CA ALA A 75 -5.58 7.85 5.45
C ALA A 75 -6.63 7.48 6.48
N ASP A 76 -7.84 8.05 6.35
CA ASP A 76 -8.95 7.77 7.27
C ASP A 76 -9.35 6.28 7.25
N ALA A 77 -9.26 5.61 6.10
CA ALA A 77 -9.52 4.18 6.02
C ALA A 77 -8.60 3.39 6.98
N PHE A 78 -7.32 3.69 6.97
CA PHE A 78 -6.36 3.02 7.85
C PHE A 78 -6.55 3.40 9.32
N ARG A 79 -6.93 4.66 9.60
CA ARG A 79 -7.23 5.08 10.97
C ARG A 79 -8.43 4.35 11.54
N ARG A 80 -9.48 4.17 10.74
CA ARG A 80 -10.68 3.44 11.17
C ARG A 80 -10.38 1.98 11.46
N LEU A 81 -9.59 1.35 10.60
CA LEU A 81 -9.17 -0.04 10.82
C LEU A 81 -8.28 -0.18 12.06
N GLY A 82 -7.41 0.77 12.30
CA GLY A 82 -6.60 0.80 13.52
C GLY A 82 -7.42 1.01 14.77
N ALA A 83 -8.37 1.96 14.75
CA ALA A 83 -9.25 2.24 15.89
C ALA A 83 -10.14 1.04 16.23
N ALA A 84 -10.54 0.26 15.23
CA ALA A 84 -11.35 -0.94 15.41
C ALA A 84 -10.55 -2.17 15.85
N GLY A 85 -9.22 -2.06 15.95
CA GLY A 85 -8.37 -3.17 16.34
C GLY A 85 -8.15 -4.20 15.22
N ILE A 86 -8.52 -3.88 13.99
CA ILE A 86 -8.31 -4.78 12.83
C ILE A 86 -6.85 -4.82 12.44
N VAL A 87 -6.21 -3.66 12.47
CA VAL A 87 -4.79 -3.47 12.20
C VAL A 87 -4.16 -2.91 13.45
N ASP A 88 -2.98 -3.39 13.86
CA ASP A 88 -2.32 -2.84 15.04
C ASP A 88 -1.97 -1.36 14.84
N GLY A 89 -1.86 -0.62 15.93
CA GLY A 89 -1.63 0.82 15.89
C GLY A 89 -0.37 1.22 15.13
N PRO A 90 0.79 0.59 15.37
CA PRO A 90 2.01 0.91 14.64
C PRO A 90 1.90 0.69 13.14
N LEU A 91 1.31 -0.42 12.70
CA LEU A 91 1.09 -0.68 11.27
C LEU A 91 0.12 0.32 10.67
N ALA A 92 -0.99 0.62 11.36
CA ALA A 92 -1.96 1.62 10.89
C ALA A 92 -1.29 2.98 10.68
N ALA A 93 -0.43 3.41 11.61
CA ALA A 93 0.29 4.68 11.48
C ALA A 93 1.22 4.70 10.27
N ARG A 94 1.91 3.59 9.99
CA ARG A 94 2.77 3.50 8.81
C ARG A 94 1.96 3.51 7.52
N LEU A 95 0.81 2.85 7.49
CA LEU A 95 -0.09 2.85 6.34
C LEU A 95 -0.70 4.24 6.09
N VAL A 96 -0.99 4.99 7.13
CA VAL A 96 -1.42 6.39 7.01
C VAL A 96 -0.32 7.21 6.30
N ARG A 97 0.94 7.00 6.66
CA ARG A 97 2.05 7.68 5.97
C ARG A 97 2.18 7.23 4.52
N ALA A 98 1.96 5.95 4.23
CA ALA A 98 1.95 5.45 2.85
C ALA A 98 0.87 6.13 2.01
N ALA A 99 -0.33 6.31 2.56
CA ALA A 99 -1.40 7.04 1.91
C ALA A 99 -1.01 8.49 1.64
N GLY A 100 -0.34 9.13 2.59
CA GLY A 100 0.19 10.49 2.42
C GLY A 100 1.21 10.58 1.29
N PHE A 101 2.13 9.63 1.21
CA PHE A 101 3.11 9.57 0.13
C PHE A 101 2.41 9.39 -1.23
N ARG A 102 1.40 8.51 -1.31
CA ARG A 102 0.61 8.31 -2.53
C ARG A 102 0.02 9.64 -3.01
N ASN A 103 -0.50 10.45 -2.09
CA ASN A 103 -1.08 11.74 -2.44
C ASN A 103 -0.02 12.73 -2.92
N VAL A 104 1.16 12.74 -2.31
CA VAL A 104 2.27 13.59 -2.76
C VAL A 104 2.70 13.20 -4.19
N VAL A 105 2.79 11.91 -4.50
CA VAL A 105 3.10 11.45 -5.86
C VAL A 105 2.05 11.95 -6.86
N ALA A 106 0.77 11.84 -6.51
CA ALA A 106 -0.31 12.24 -7.41
C ALA A 106 -0.32 13.75 -7.71
N HIS A 107 0.07 14.59 -6.75
CA HIS A 107 -0.07 16.03 -6.85
C HIS A 107 1.25 16.78 -7.12
N ALA A 108 2.38 16.16 -6.89
CA ALA A 108 3.68 16.82 -6.97
C ALA A 108 4.78 15.93 -7.58
N TYR A 109 4.41 15.15 -8.61
CA TYR A 109 5.33 14.19 -9.23
C TYR A 109 6.65 14.84 -9.66
N ASP A 110 6.59 16.00 -10.30
CA ASP A 110 7.77 16.66 -10.87
C ASP A 110 8.73 17.21 -9.82
N THR A 111 8.28 17.36 -8.57
CA THR A 111 9.06 17.93 -7.48
C THR A 111 9.29 16.93 -6.34
N LEU A 112 9.17 15.63 -6.61
CA LEU A 112 9.37 14.61 -5.59
C LEU A 112 10.80 14.62 -5.06
N ASP A 113 10.91 14.57 -3.74
CA ASP A 113 12.20 14.35 -3.07
C ASP A 113 12.59 12.87 -3.20
N MET A 114 13.72 12.60 -3.84
CA MET A 114 14.19 11.24 -4.07
C MET A 114 14.53 10.51 -2.77
N ARG A 115 14.87 11.23 -1.71
CA ARG A 115 15.06 10.62 -0.38
C ARG A 115 13.77 10.01 0.15
N ARG A 116 12.66 10.73 -0.01
CA ARG A 116 11.33 10.23 0.38
C ARG A 116 10.92 9.05 -0.48
N VAL A 117 11.20 9.12 -1.78
CA VAL A 117 10.91 8.01 -2.70
C VAL A 117 11.70 6.76 -2.29
N HIS A 118 13.01 6.91 -2.06
CA HIS A 118 13.86 5.80 -1.67
C HIS A 118 13.42 5.19 -0.35
N ASP A 119 13.12 6.02 0.64
CA ASP A 119 12.66 5.56 1.95
C ASP A 119 11.33 4.80 1.82
N ALA A 120 10.37 5.36 1.09
CA ALA A 120 9.07 4.71 0.90
C ALA A 120 9.21 3.38 0.15
N ALA A 121 10.10 3.31 -0.85
CA ALA A 121 10.33 2.11 -1.64
C ALA A 121 11.09 1.03 -0.87
N ALA A 122 12.00 1.43 0.02
CA ALA A 122 12.77 0.50 0.83
C ALA A 122 11.99 -0.03 2.03
N ASN A 123 11.21 0.82 2.68
CA ASN A 123 10.57 0.51 3.96
C ASN A 123 9.05 0.29 3.88
N GLY A 124 8.42 0.72 2.80
CA GLY A 124 6.97 0.58 2.61
C GLY A 124 6.48 -0.82 2.29
N PRO A 125 7.17 -1.60 1.44
CA PRO A 125 6.66 -2.91 1.02
C PRO A 125 6.29 -3.86 2.15
N PRO A 126 7.06 -4.01 3.24
CA PRO A 126 6.63 -4.87 4.35
C PRO A 126 5.31 -4.44 4.98
N ASP A 127 5.01 -3.14 5.01
CA ASP A 127 3.75 -2.64 5.57
C ASP A 127 2.57 -2.99 4.66
N LEU A 128 2.73 -2.88 3.36
CA LEU A 128 1.72 -3.28 2.39
C LEU A 128 1.44 -4.78 2.49
N ARG A 129 2.49 -5.58 2.57
CA ARG A 129 2.36 -7.04 2.74
C ARG A 129 1.71 -7.39 4.08
N GLY A 130 2.07 -6.67 5.14
CA GLY A 130 1.47 -6.85 6.46
C GLY A 130 -0.03 -6.60 6.46
N PHE A 131 -0.48 -5.57 5.75
CA PHE A 131 -1.90 -5.29 5.61
C PHE A 131 -2.64 -6.43 4.88
N LEU A 132 -2.07 -6.92 3.78
CA LEU A 132 -2.66 -8.03 3.03
C LEU A 132 -2.76 -9.29 3.89
N ALA A 133 -1.76 -9.56 4.71
CA ALA A 133 -1.77 -10.67 5.65
C ALA A 133 -2.90 -10.54 6.68
N VAL A 134 -3.13 -9.34 7.20
CA VAL A 134 -4.24 -9.07 8.12
C VAL A 134 -5.59 -9.39 7.47
N LEU A 135 -5.80 -8.95 6.24
CA LEU A 135 -7.06 -9.24 5.53
C LEU A 135 -7.20 -10.74 5.27
N ARG A 136 -6.14 -11.41 4.84
CA ARG A 136 -6.18 -12.85 4.58
C ARG A 136 -6.56 -13.61 5.84
N ASP A 137 -6.02 -13.24 6.99
CA ASP A 137 -6.29 -13.93 8.25
C ASP A 137 -7.71 -13.72 8.75
N ARG A 138 -8.41 -12.71 8.24
CA ARG A 138 -9.80 -12.44 8.57
C ARG A 138 -10.80 -13.14 7.66
N LEU A 139 -10.33 -13.74 6.58
CA LEU A 139 -11.20 -14.54 5.72
C LEU A 139 -11.52 -15.88 6.40
N PRO A 140 -12.73 -16.42 6.21
CA PRO A 140 -13.02 -17.75 6.70
C PRO A 140 -12.12 -18.78 6.02
N PRO A 141 -11.78 -19.89 6.71
CA PRO A 141 -11.01 -20.93 6.08
C PRO A 141 -11.72 -21.47 4.84
N GLU A 142 -10.93 -21.95 3.87
CA GLU A 142 -11.54 -22.58 2.71
C GLU A 142 -12.36 -23.79 3.15
N ALA A 143 -13.53 -23.95 2.51
CA ALA A 143 -14.34 -25.14 2.70
C ALA A 143 -13.55 -26.37 2.21
N ALA A 144 -13.45 -27.38 3.06
CA ALA A 144 -12.76 -28.62 2.73
C ALA A 144 -13.49 -29.34 1.59
#